data_e4390b76e71c2f9e7cc9327b72c9dfd4
#
_entry.id   e4390b76e71c2f9e7cc9327b72c9dfd4
#
_cell.length_a   1.000
_cell.length_b   1.000
_cell.length_c   1.000
_cell.angle_alpha   90.00
_cell.angle_beta   90.00
_cell.angle_gamma   90.00
#
_symmetry.space_group_name_H-M   'P 1'
#
loop_
_entity.id
_entity.type
_entity.pdbx_description
1 polymer ?
#
loop_
_entity_poly.entity_id
_entity_poly.type
_entity_poly.pdbx_seq_one_letter_code
_entity_poly.pdbx_strand_id
1 'polypeptide(L)'
;MHNDYNRIVEAMKGIVVNTISDLDVSDILVGEVTGVDPLAITVDQKITIPESNILLTKNTCEHTIEMSVDHITEDASGGSGDAAYAPHHHGYVGRKKFLVHNGLVLGDKVILLRESGGQRYIALDRWYNPDRGCTTK
;
A
#
# COMPACT_ATOMS: atom_id res chain seq x y z
N MET A 1 1.04 -56.64 3.50
CA MET A 1 0.64 -55.94 2.26
C MET A 1 -0.01 -54.59 2.52
N HIS A 2 -0.90 -54.45 3.49
CA HIS A 2 -1.59 -53.15 3.75
C HIS A 2 -0.65 -52.07 4.25
N ASN A 3 0.44 -52.40 4.93
CA ASN A 3 1.39 -51.42 5.49
C ASN A 3 2.34 -50.82 4.44
N ASP A 4 2.69 -51.59 3.40
CA ASP A 4 3.62 -51.07 2.37
C ASP A 4 2.96 -50.08 1.42
N TYR A 5 1.68 -50.27 1.11
CA TYR A 5 0.92 -49.29 0.33
C TYR A 5 0.85 -47.93 1.02
N ASN A 6 0.53 -47.91 2.31
CA ASN A 6 0.47 -46.66 3.07
C ASN A 6 1.85 -45.99 3.16
N ARG A 7 2.93 -46.74 3.29
CA ARG A 7 4.29 -46.17 3.28
C ARG A 7 4.65 -45.53 1.94
N ILE A 8 4.24 -46.15 0.84
CA ILE A 8 4.45 -45.58 -0.50
C ILE A 8 3.65 -44.30 -0.66
N VAL A 9 2.37 -44.25 -0.26
CA VAL A 9 1.53 -43.06 -0.32
C VAL A 9 2.10 -41.94 0.53
N GLU A 10 2.57 -42.21 1.74
CA GLU A 10 3.20 -41.23 2.60
C GLU A 10 4.54 -40.70 2.03
N ALA A 11 5.34 -41.58 1.44
CA ALA A 11 6.55 -41.16 0.74
C ALA A 11 6.23 -40.24 -0.46
N MET A 12 5.21 -40.56 -1.26
CA MET A 12 4.77 -39.75 -2.39
C MET A 12 4.26 -38.39 -1.92
N LYS A 13 3.44 -38.35 -0.86
CA LYS A 13 3.00 -37.08 -0.25
C LYS A 13 4.18 -36.24 0.22
N GLY A 14 5.15 -36.85 0.87
CA GLY A 14 6.38 -36.18 1.32
C GLY A 14 7.16 -35.55 0.16
N ILE A 15 7.31 -36.28 -0.95
CA ILE A 15 7.98 -35.77 -2.17
C ILE A 15 7.22 -34.56 -2.71
N VAL A 16 5.88 -34.61 -2.82
CA VAL A 16 5.06 -33.54 -3.33
C VAL A 16 5.18 -32.29 -2.44
N VAL A 17 5.08 -32.45 -1.11
CA VAL A 17 5.19 -31.34 -0.15
C VAL A 17 6.58 -30.69 -0.24
N ASN A 18 7.65 -31.50 -0.29
CA ASN A 18 9.01 -30.99 -0.41
C ASN A 18 9.21 -30.26 -1.75
N THR A 19 8.69 -30.80 -2.84
CA THR A 19 8.77 -30.15 -4.17
C THR A 19 8.05 -28.81 -4.17
N ILE A 20 6.86 -28.71 -3.55
CA ILE A 20 6.12 -27.45 -3.44
C ILE A 20 6.90 -26.44 -2.57
N SER A 21 7.51 -26.88 -1.48
CA SER A 21 8.35 -26.04 -0.62
C SER A 21 9.58 -25.52 -1.35
N ASP A 22 10.16 -26.33 -2.24
CA ASP A 22 11.33 -25.96 -3.04
C ASP A 22 11.00 -25.05 -4.24
N LEU A 23 9.72 -24.97 -4.63
CA LEU A 23 9.26 -24.16 -5.78
C LEU A 23 9.27 -22.65 -5.52
N ASP A 24 9.66 -22.20 -4.35
CA ASP A 24 9.74 -20.77 -4.00
C ASP A 24 8.52 -19.95 -4.50
N VAL A 25 7.33 -20.43 -4.15
CA VAL A 25 6.05 -19.81 -4.54
C VAL A 25 5.90 -18.41 -3.99
N SER A 26 5.14 -17.57 -4.68
CA SER A 26 4.80 -16.22 -4.21
C SER A 26 4.17 -16.26 -2.82
N ASP A 27 4.61 -15.37 -1.95
CA ASP A 27 4.15 -15.32 -0.56
C ASP A 27 3.66 -13.90 -0.20
N ILE A 28 2.71 -13.86 0.70
CA ILE A 28 2.19 -12.61 1.26
C ILE A 28 2.83 -12.40 2.62
N LEU A 29 3.52 -11.30 2.77
CA LEU A 29 4.25 -10.93 3.97
C LEU A 29 3.74 -9.60 4.50
N VAL A 30 3.94 -9.35 5.77
CA VAL A 30 3.74 -8.03 6.38
C VAL A 30 5.09 -7.52 6.86
N GLY A 31 5.45 -6.33 6.42
CA GLY A 31 6.68 -5.66 6.83
C GLY A 31 6.40 -4.30 7.45
N GLU A 32 7.40 -3.76 8.11
CA GLU A 32 7.40 -2.42 8.68
C GLU A 32 8.44 -1.56 7.98
N VAL A 33 8.08 -0.33 7.62
CA VAL A 33 8.99 0.64 7.03
C VAL A 33 9.99 1.09 8.09
N THR A 34 11.24 0.71 7.92
CA THR A 34 12.35 1.01 8.84
C THR A 34 13.33 2.06 8.30
N GLY A 35 13.19 2.45 7.04
CA GLY A 35 13.92 3.54 6.40
C GLY A 35 13.10 4.14 5.26
N VAL A 36 13.27 5.44 4.98
CA VAL A 36 12.52 6.17 3.94
C VAL A 36 13.43 6.75 2.85
N ASP A 37 14.69 7.01 3.16
CA ASP A 37 15.69 7.54 2.22
C ASP A 37 17.08 6.96 2.56
N PRO A 38 17.48 5.83 1.95
CA PRO A 38 16.73 4.98 1.03
C PRO A 38 15.57 4.21 1.71
N LEU A 39 14.55 3.84 0.91
CA LEU A 39 13.43 3.04 1.42
C LEU A 39 13.91 1.66 1.87
N ALA A 40 13.49 1.26 3.06
CA ALA A 40 13.77 -0.05 3.62
C ALA A 40 12.56 -0.58 4.38
N ILE A 41 12.23 -1.84 4.14
CA ILE A 41 11.11 -2.53 4.81
C ILE A 41 11.65 -3.78 5.50
N THR A 42 11.40 -3.90 6.79
CA THR A 42 11.83 -5.06 7.57
C THR A 42 10.67 -6.02 7.79
N VAL A 43 10.88 -7.28 7.46
CA VAL A 43 9.93 -8.39 7.63
C VAL A 43 10.39 -9.26 8.79
N ASP A 44 9.44 -9.70 9.63
CA ASP A 44 9.67 -10.58 10.79
C ASP A 44 10.79 -10.12 11.73
N GLN A 45 11.07 -8.82 11.76
CA GLN A 45 12.16 -8.21 12.56
C GLN A 45 13.55 -8.78 12.25
N LYS A 46 13.72 -9.45 11.10
CA LYS A 46 14.95 -10.17 10.75
C LYS A 46 15.48 -9.82 9.37
N ILE A 47 14.60 -9.64 8.39
CA ILE A 47 15.00 -9.46 6.99
C ILE A 47 14.64 -8.04 6.57
N THR A 48 15.63 -7.26 6.20
CA THR A 48 15.43 -5.92 5.64
C THR A 48 15.52 -5.98 4.12
N ILE A 49 14.45 -5.57 3.47
CA ILE A 49 14.33 -5.49 2.03
C ILE A 49 14.74 -4.08 1.61
N PRO A 50 15.79 -3.94 0.79
CA PRO A 50 16.25 -2.64 0.33
C PRO A 50 15.35 -2.09 -0.80
N GLU A 51 15.38 -0.78 -1.01
CA GLU A 51 14.61 -0.07 -2.03
C GLU A 51 14.72 -0.68 -3.42
N SER A 52 15.92 -1.14 -3.82
CA SER A 52 16.16 -1.77 -5.13
C SER A 52 15.28 -3.01 -5.39
N ASN A 53 14.78 -3.63 -4.34
CA ASN A 53 13.98 -4.85 -4.40
C ASN A 53 12.49 -4.60 -4.10
N ILE A 54 12.08 -3.33 -3.93
CA ILE A 54 10.71 -2.93 -3.63
C ILE A 54 10.08 -2.29 -4.85
N LEU A 55 8.93 -2.79 -5.27
CA LEU A 55 8.07 -2.18 -6.27
C LEU A 55 6.90 -1.51 -5.57
N LEU A 56 6.76 -0.20 -5.75
CA LEU A 56 5.67 0.57 -5.18
C LEU A 56 4.44 0.57 -6.07
N THR A 57 3.26 0.50 -5.47
CA THR A 57 1.98 0.73 -6.13
C THR A 57 1.52 2.17 -5.90
N LYS A 58 0.44 2.60 -6.56
CA LYS A 58 -0.17 3.91 -6.28
C LYS A 58 -0.63 4.06 -4.83
N ASN A 59 -0.96 2.96 -4.16
CA ASN A 59 -1.37 2.99 -2.76
C ASN A 59 -0.21 3.23 -1.80
N THR A 60 1.03 3.09 -2.28
CA THR A 60 2.25 3.16 -1.47
C THR A 60 3.24 4.20 -1.95
N CYS A 61 2.89 5.00 -2.97
CA CYS A 61 3.71 6.11 -3.44
C CYS A 61 2.89 7.40 -3.63
N GLU A 62 3.58 8.53 -3.66
CA GLU A 62 2.97 9.79 -4.08
C GLU A 62 2.62 9.74 -5.56
N HIS A 63 1.44 10.20 -5.91
CA HIS A 63 0.99 10.23 -7.29
C HIS A 63 -0.05 11.32 -7.53
N THR A 64 -0.24 11.69 -8.79
CA THR A 64 -1.25 12.65 -9.21
C THR A 64 -2.47 11.92 -9.74
N ILE A 65 -3.65 12.37 -9.32
CA ILE A 65 -4.95 11.94 -9.87
C ILE A 65 -5.67 13.12 -10.51
N GLU A 66 -6.49 12.84 -11.50
CA GLU A 66 -7.42 13.81 -12.07
C GLU A 66 -8.84 13.49 -11.61
N MET A 67 -9.53 14.50 -11.11
CA MET A 67 -10.92 14.40 -10.68
C MET A 67 -11.75 15.51 -11.30
N SER A 68 -13.00 15.22 -11.63
CA SER A 68 -13.98 16.24 -11.97
C SER A 68 -14.55 16.84 -10.68
N VAL A 69 -14.47 18.14 -10.57
CA VAL A 69 -14.98 18.89 -9.42
C VAL A 69 -16.14 19.75 -9.91
N ASP A 70 -17.25 19.74 -9.19
CA ASP A 70 -18.39 20.62 -9.37
C ASP A 70 -18.79 21.13 -7.98
N HIS A 71 -18.21 22.27 -7.62
CA HIS A 71 -18.35 22.85 -6.30
C HIS A 71 -18.49 24.36 -6.41
N ILE A 72 -19.36 24.93 -5.58
CA ILE A 72 -19.56 26.38 -5.43
C ILE A 72 -19.16 26.74 -4.00
N THR A 73 -18.35 27.76 -3.84
CA THR A 73 -18.01 28.26 -2.50
C THR A 73 -19.24 28.85 -1.82
N GLU A 74 -19.25 28.87 -0.50
CA GLU A 74 -20.30 29.56 0.25
C GLU A 74 -20.29 31.05 -0.05
N ASP A 75 -21.47 31.66 0.03
CA ASP A 75 -21.62 33.13 -0.13
C ASP A 75 -20.87 33.84 1.00
N ALA A 76 -19.94 34.70 0.63
CA ALA A 76 -19.23 35.54 1.58
C ALA A 76 -19.56 37.00 1.32
N SER A 77 -19.92 37.72 2.38
CA SER A 77 -20.07 39.18 2.39
C SER A 77 -18.98 39.77 3.26
N GLY A 78 -18.58 40.97 2.96
CA GLY A 78 -17.56 41.68 3.76
C GLY A 78 -17.67 43.19 3.63
N GLY A 79 -16.95 43.87 4.53
CA GLY A 79 -16.98 45.30 4.63
C GLY A 79 -18.13 45.85 5.48
N SER A 80 -18.09 47.13 5.77
CA SER A 80 -19.13 47.86 6.49
C SER A 80 -19.26 49.29 5.93
N GLY A 81 -20.48 49.88 6.00
CA GLY A 81 -20.76 51.21 5.42
C GLY A 81 -20.61 51.19 3.90
N ASP A 82 -20.08 52.27 3.35
CA ASP A 82 -19.92 52.47 1.91
C ASP A 82 -18.92 51.51 1.25
N ALA A 83 -18.15 50.77 2.04
CA ALA A 83 -17.22 49.72 1.59
C ALA A 83 -17.80 48.30 1.65
N ALA A 84 -19.09 48.15 1.96
CA ALA A 84 -19.75 46.85 1.97
C ALA A 84 -19.95 46.33 0.53
N TYR A 85 -19.67 45.07 0.30
CA TYR A 85 -19.93 44.38 -0.98
C TYR A 85 -20.94 43.28 -0.80
N ALA A 86 -21.73 43.08 -1.88
CA ALA A 86 -22.75 42.04 -1.90
C ALA A 86 -22.17 40.65 -1.71
N PRO A 87 -22.89 39.72 -1.08
CA PRO A 87 -22.53 38.32 -1.04
C PRO A 87 -22.26 37.78 -2.45
N HIS A 88 -21.17 37.08 -2.62
CA HIS A 88 -20.82 36.44 -3.88
C HIS A 88 -20.13 35.08 -3.62
N HIS A 89 -20.21 34.26 -4.61
CA HIS A 89 -19.58 32.92 -4.59
C HIS A 89 -18.73 32.70 -5.85
N HIS A 90 -17.85 31.70 -5.78
CA HIS A 90 -17.03 31.34 -6.90
C HIS A 90 -17.28 29.87 -7.25
N GLY A 91 -17.50 29.58 -8.53
CA GLY A 91 -17.57 28.22 -9.05
C GLY A 91 -16.17 27.61 -9.14
N TYR A 92 -16.01 26.42 -8.58
CA TYR A 92 -14.82 25.60 -8.74
C TYR A 92 -15.21 24.33 -9.51
N VAL A 93 -15.25 24.46 -10.84
CA VAL A 93 -15.80 23.45 -11.73
C VAL A 93 -14.76 23.00 -12.73
N GLY A 94 -14.88 21.76 -13.18
CA GLY A 94 -14.07 21.16 -14.22
C GLY A 94 -13.09 20.14 -13.72
N ARG A 95 -12.21 19.68 -14.64
CA ARG A 95 -11.19 18.69 -14.35
C ARG A 95 -10.01 19.33 -13.64
N LYS A 96 -9.64 18.77 -12.50
CA LYS A 96 -8.56 19.26 -11.65
C LYS A 96 -7.57 18.13 -11.33
N LYS A 97 -6.30 18.50 -11.17
CA LYS A 97 -5.23 17.56 -10.73
C LYS A 97 -5.01 17.72 -9.24
N PHE A 98 -4.92 16.59 -8.56
CA PHE A 98 -4.63 16.53 -7.13
C PHE A 98 -3.42 15.64 -6.90
N LEU A 99 -2.49 16.10 -6.08
CA LEU A 99 -1.38 15.30 -5.57
C LEU A 99 -1.88 14.51 -4.36
N VAL A 100 -1.74 13.19 -4.43
CA VAL A 100 -2.11 12.28 -3.34
C VAL A 100 -0.85 11.87 -2.61
N HIS A 101 -0.78 12.21 -1.32
CA HIS A 101 0.36 11.94 -0.45
C HIS A 101 0.28 10.54 0.17
N ASN A 102 0.44 9.52 -0.67
CA ASN A 102 0.43 8.12 -0.26
C ASN A 102 1.81 7.51 -0.04
N GLY A 103 2.87 8.31 -0.12
CA GLY A 103 4.23 7.85 0.15
C GLY A 103 4.35 7.13 1.50
N LEU A 104 5.13 6.06 1.54
CA LEU A 104 5.42 5.34 2.77
C LEU A 104 6.22 6.22 3.74
N VAL A 105 5.90 6.12 5.02
CA VAL A 105 6.63 6.78 6.11
C VAL A 105 7.13 5.77 7.12
N LEU A 106 8.09 6.19 7.93
CA LEU A 106 8.68 5.35 8.98
C LEU A 106 7.58 4.80 9.89
N GLY A 107 7.60 3.50 10.16
CA GLY A 107 6.63 2.82 11.00
C GLY A 107 5.36 2.35 10.27
N ASP A 108 5.15 2.70 9.00
CA ASP A 108 4.06 2.14 8.21
C ASP A 108 4.19 0.61 8.15
N LYS A 109 3.08 -0.09 8.36
CA LYS A 109 3.00 -1.54 8.13
C LYS A 109 2.42 -1.80 6.76
N VAL A 110 3.13 -2.60 5.98
CA VAL A 110 2.90 -2.77 4.54
C VAL A 110 2.67 -4.25 4.23
N ILE A 111 1.67 -4.50 3.39
CA ILE A 111 1.45 -5.82 2.80
C ILE A 111 2.39 -5.95 1.61
N LEU A 112 3.23 -6.97 1.64
CA LEU A 112 4.19 -7.30 0.60
C LEU A 112 3.80 -8.58 -0.10
N LEU A 113 3.88 -8.58 -1.41
CA LEU A 113 3.75 -9.77 -2.24
C LEU A 113 5.13 -10.09 -2.82
N ARG A 114 5.70 -11.25 -2.47
CA ARG A 114 6.97 -11.70 -3.01
C ARG A 114 6.78 -12.29 -4.41
N GLU A 115 7.61 -11.90 -5.36
CA GLU A 115 7.65 -12.50 -6.69
C GLU A 115 8.16 -13.94 -6.61
N SER A 116 7.50 -14.87 -7.30
CA SER A 116 7.90 -16.29 -7.33
C SER A 116 9.31 -16.44 -7.91
N GLY A 117 10.17 -17.15 -7.19
CA GLY A 117 11.57 -17.35 -7.58
C GLY A 117 12.42 -16.09 -7.60
N GLY A 118 11.88 -14.94 -7.17
CA GLY A 118 12.49 -13.62 -7.25
C GLY A 118 12.92 -13.04 -5.92
N GLN A 119 13.71 -11.98 -6.02
CA GLN A 119 14.15 -11.17 -4.88
C GLN A 119 13.33 -9.89 -4.75
N ARG A 120 12.31 -9.69 -5.61
CA ARG A 120 11.49 -8.49 -5.63
C ARG A 120 10.21 -8.66 -4.85
N TYR A 121 9.77 -7.55 -4.27
CA TYR A 121 8.57 -7.48 -3.44
C TYR A 121 7.70 -6.31 -3.90
N ILE A 122 6.43 -6.56 -4.09
CA ILE A 122 5.45 -5.52 -4.39
C ILE A 122 4.88 -5.02 -3.07
N ALA A 123 5.09 -3.76 -2.75
CA ALA A 123 4.41 -3.08 -1.65
C ALA A 123 2.98 -2.76 -2.09
N LEU A 124 2.06 -3.65 -1.78
CA LEU A 124 0.70 -3.63 -2.32
C LEU A 124 -0.12 -2.51 -1.71
N ASP A 125 -0.13 -2.44 -0.38
CA ASP A 125 -0.88 -1.44 0.37
C ASP A 125 -0.36 -1.35 1.81
N ARG A 126 -0.78 -0.28 2.53
CA ARG A 126 -0.62 -0.22 3.97
C ARG A 126 -1.63 -1.13 4.66
N TRP A 127 -1.13 -1.93 5.58
CA TRP A 127 -2.00 -2.74 6.43
C TRP A 127 -2.66 -1.86 7.52
N TYR A 128 -1.86 -1.06 8.21
CA TYR A 128 -2.30 -0.27 9.34
C TYR A 128 -1.37 0.91 9.59
N ASN A 129 -1.95 2.07 9.78
CA ASN A 129 -1.30 3.22 10.38
C ASN A 129 -2.40 4.09 11.01
N PRO A 130 -2.42 4.27 12.33
CA PRO A 130 -3.49 4.99 13.03
C PRO A 130 -3.60 6.46 12.61
N ASP A 131 -2.50 7.05 12.14
CA ASP A 131 -2.45 8.48 11.81
C ASP A 131 -2.69 8.76 10.31
N ARG A 132 -2.91 7.71 9.49
CA ARG A 132 -2.95 7.82 8.03
C ARG A 132 -4.07 7.02 7.37
N GLY A 133 -5.30 7.31 7.74
CA GLY A 133 -6.48 6.91 6.97
C GLY A 133 -7.13 5.58 7.34
N CYS A 134 -6.45 4.65 7.98
CA CYS A 134 -7.11 3.47 8.54
C CYS A 134 -7.52 3.75 9.97
N THR A 135 -8.76 4.15 10.18
CA THR A 135 -9.33 4.22 11.52
C THR A 135 -9.76 2.83 11.94
N THR A 136 -9.15 2.28 12.99
CA THR A 136 -9.73 1.13 13.69
C THR A 136 -11.07 1.55 14.28
N LYS A 137 -12.14 0.90 13.85
CA LYS A 137 -13.41 0.91 14.57
C LYS A 137 -13.43 -0.23 15.57
#